data_bc7c7c2860a640e7bf46b9e3b14ca944
#
_entry.id   bc7c7c2860a640e7bf46b9e3b14ca944
#
_cell.length_a   1.000
_cell.length_b   1.000
_cell.length_c   1.000
_cell.angle_alpha   90.00
_cell.angle_beta   90.00
_cell.angle_gamma   90.00
#
_symmetry.space_group_name_H-M   'P 1'
#
loop_
_entity.id
_entity.type
_entity.pdbx_description
1 polymer ?
#
loop_
_entity_poly.entity_id
_entity_poly.type
_entity_poly.pdbx_seq_one_letter_code
_entity_poly.pdbx_strand_id
1 'polypeptide(L)'
;YKRQDYALPGFWDGRPDGQRWKYFRNNNFSHNTLSIDHKIQYANGEAFVCEEHTDAKQPSVKLDMTTLYKDQASSVFRTFKLLNDYTIEITDEVDLLSPQSIVSWIASTKAQVEVKENRVHLTHEGKHFYMEIIAPVGATFKTYPAKNTYKGEYPIDGYNMLEAECGLEGGKGKVVVRMSSKRNMR
;
A
#
# COMPACT_ATOMS: atom_id res chain seq x y z
N TYR A 1 10.00 -6.31 23.27
CA TYR A 1 10.35 -7.03 22.03
C TYR A 1 9.51 -8.31 21.99
N LYS A 2 8.39 -8.27 21.30
CA LYS A 2 7.64 -9.50 21.02
C LYS A 2 8.52 -10.33 20.07
N ARG A 3 8.86 -11.55 20.47
CA ARG A 3 9.53 -12.52 19.60
C ARG A 3 8.64 -12.72 18.38
N GLN A 4 9.00 -12.07 17.29
CA GLN A 4 8.38 -12.30 16.01
C GLN A 4 8.78 -13.70 15.54
N ASP A 5 8.10 -14.21 14.58
CA ASP A 5 8.11 -15.55 13.99
C ASP A 5 9.48 -16.15 13.60
N TYR A 6 10.55 -15.73 14.26
CA TYR A 6 11.95 -16.10 13.94
C TYR A 6 12.24 -17.60 14.02
N ALA A 7 11.40 -18.33 14.76
CA ALA A 7 11.54 -19.80 14.90
C ALA A 7 10.72 -20.58 13.86
N LEU A 8 9.95 -19.90 12.99
CA LEU A 8 9.17 -20.56 11.97
C LEU A 8 10.06 -21.16 10.88
N PRO A 9 9.67 -22.32 10.33
CA PRO A 9 10.44 -23.00 9.29
C PRO A 9 10.69 -22.09 8.08
N GLY A 10 11.96 -21.89 7.69
CA GLY A 10 12.32 -21.06 6.54
C GLY A 10 12.08 -19.55 6.73
N PHE A 11 11.88 -19.06 7.97
CA PHE A 11 11.75 -17.61 8.23
C PHE A 11 12.96 -16.82 7.71
N TRP A 12 14.13 -17.40 7.70
CA TRP A 12 15.37 -16.79 7.24
C TRP A 12 15.71 -17.08 5.78
N ASP A 13 14.86 -17.82 5.08
CA ASP A 13 15.02 -18.12 3.65
C ASP A 13 14.59 -16.89 2.82
N GLY A 14 15.54 -15.98 2.63
CA GLY A 14 15.36 -14.72 1.90
C GLY A 14 15.51 -14.82 0.38
N ARG A 15 15.65 -16.04 -0.19
CA ARG A 15 15.66 -16.21 -1.65
C ARG A 15 14.35 -15.66 -2.26
N PRO A 16 14.33 -15.25 -3.52
CA PRO A 16 13.14 -14.65 -4.15
C PRO A 16 11.86 -15.51 -4.04
N ASP A 17 11.99 -16.84 -4.07
CA ASP A 17 10.93 -17.83 -3.91
C ASP A 17 10.87 -18.45 -2.51
N GLY A 18 11.66 -17.91 -1.57
CA GLY A 18 11.87 -18.44 -0.22
C GLY A 18 10.61 -18.45 0.64
N GLN A 19 10.62 -19.34 1.63
CA GLN A 19 9.51 -19.51 2.57
C GLN A 19 9.24 -18.22 3.37
N ARG A 20 10.24 -17.35 3.59
CA ARG A 20 10.12 -16.08 4.27
C ARG A 20 8.95 -15.23 3.76
N TRP A 21 8.77 -15.16 2.46
CA TRP A 21 7.80 -14.30 1.79
C TRP A 21 6.37 -14.85 1.80
N LYS A 22 6.18 -16.09 2.27
CA LYS A 22 4.87 -16.70 2.49
C LYS A 22 4.24 -16.29 3.82
N TYR A 23 5.03 -15.72 4.73
CA TYR A 23 4.54 -15.18 5.99
C TYR A 23 3.92 -13.80 5.76
N PHE A 24 2.71 -13.59 6.30
CA PHE A 24 1.94 -12.37 6.08
C PHE A 24 2.73 -11.11 6.41
N ARG A 25 3.46 -11.10 7.53
CA ARG A 25 4.23 -9.92 7.96
C ARG A 25 5.47 -9.59 7.12
N ASN A 26 5.90 -10.52 6.29
CA ASN A 26 7.13 -10.39 5.52
C ASN A 26 6.88 -10.07 4.05
N ASN A 27 5.62 -10.06 3.61
CA ASN A 27 5.26 -9.77 2.22
C ASN A 27 4.48 -8.44 2.11
N ASN A 28 4.29 -7.99 0.88
CA ASN A 28 3.62 -6.70 0.59
C ASN A 28 2.15 -6.64 1.02
N PHE A 29 1.47 -7.76 1.27
CA PHE A 29 0.06 -7.75 1.66
C PHE A 29 -0.20 -7.21 3.07
N SER A 30 0.83 -7.12 3.91
CA SER A 30 0.72 -6.54 5.26
C SER A 30 1.24 -5.10 5.35
N HIS A 31 1.70 -4.53 4.25
CA HIS A 31 2.35 -3.22 4.20
C HIS A 31 1.53 -2.20 3.42
N ASN A 32 1.82 -0.91 3.64
CA ASN A 32 1.16 0.22 2.98
C ASN A 32 1.79 0.45 1.59
N THR A 33 1.46 -0.43 0.65
CA THR A 33 2.06 -0.46 -0.68
C THR A 33 1.05 -0.95 -1.72
N LEU A 34 1.52 -1.24 -2.93
CA LEU A 34 0.72 -1.84 -3.97
C LEU A 34 0.88 -3.36 -4.01
N SER A 35 -0.14 -4.02 -4.52
CA SER A 35 -0.06 -5.38 -5.07
C SER A 35 -0.63 -5.36 -6.49
N ILE A 36 -0.04 -6.12 -7.39
CA ILE A 36 -0.55 -6.32 -8.75
C ILE A 36 -0.98 -7.78 -8.86
N ASP A 37 -2.24 -8.02 -9.24
CA ASP A 37 -2.86 -9.36 -9.33
C ASP A 37 -2.67 -10.20 -8.05
N HIS A 38 -2.65 -9.58 -6.89
CA HIS A 38 -2.35 -10.22 -5.59
C HIS A 38 -1.04 -11.03 -5.60
N LYS A 39 -0.03 -10.56 -6.33
CA LYS A 39 1.30 -11.17 -6.35
C LYS A 39 2.22 -10.50 -5.32
N ILE A 40 3.18 -11.30 -4.85
CA ILE A 40 4.24 -10.81 -3.97
C ILE A 40 5.21 -9.94 -4.78
N GLN A 41 5.70 -8.88 -4.17
CA GLN A 41 6.79 -8.06 -4.72
C GLN A 41 8.04 -8.90 -4.91
N TYR A 42 8.86 -8.56 -5.90
CA TYR A 42 10.15 -9.22 -6.12
C TYR A 42 11.10 -8.95 -4.95
N ALA A 43 11.50 -9.99 -4.26
CA ALA A 43 12.25 -9.89 -3.00
C ALA A 43 13.63 -9.24 -3.11
N ASN A 44 14.24 -9.26 -4.30
CA ASN A 44 15.51 -8.60 -4.59
C ASN A 44 15.31 -7.25 -5.32
N GLY A 45 14.08 -6.75 -5.36
CA GLY A 45 13.80 -5.43 -5.89
C GLY A 45 14.19 -4.34 -4.89
N GLU A 46 14.47 -3.17 -5.41
CA GLU A 46 14.85 -1.99 -4.63
C GLU A 46 13.96 -0.81 -5.01
N ALA A 47 13.72 0.08 -4.06
CA ALA A 47 13.09 1.37 -4.30
C ALA A 47 14.08 2.48 -3.96
N PHE A 48 14.13 3.52 -4.78
CA PHE A 48 15.01 4.66 -4.56
C PHE A 48 14.32 5.98 -4.88
N VAL A 49 14.77 7.04 -4.22
CA VAL A 49 14.30 8.40 -4.51
C VAL A 49 14.84 8.83 -5.88
N CYS A 50 13.94 9.14 -6.81
CA CYS A 50 14.31 9.62 -8.14
C CYS A 50 14.05 11.12 -8.33
N GLU A 51 13.13 11.72 -7.56
CA GLU A 51 12.87 13.16 -7.56
C GLU A 51 12.58 13.65 -6.13
N GLU A 52 13.05 14.85 -5.80
CA GLU A 52 12.85 15.48 -4.50
C GLU A 52 12.67 17.00 -4.65
N HIS A 53 11.62 17.55 -4.02
CA HIS A 53 11.28 18.97 -4.00
C HIS A 53 10.91 19.39 -2.58
N THR A 54 11.90 19.52 -1.71
CA THR A 54 11.70 19.79 -0.26
C THR A 54 11.55 21.26 0.08
N ASP A 55 12.05 22.16 -0.74
CA ASP A 55 11.99 23.61 -0.62
C ASP A 55 10.74 24.24 -1.26
N ALA A 56 9.92 23.40 -1.91
CA ALA A 56 8.70 23.86 -2.55
C ALA A 56 7.60 24.21 -1.53
N LYS A 57 6.67 25.07 -1.91
CA LYS A 57 5.47 25.38 -1.10
C LYS A 57 4.62 24.12 -0.80
N GLN A 58 4.67 23.14 -1.69
CA GLN A 58 4.07 21.82 -1.53
C GLN A 58 5.19 20.78 -1.72
N PRO A 59 5.97 20.45 -0.68
CA PRO A 59 7.07 19.55 -0.80
C PRO A 59 6.61 18.16 -1.27
N SER A 60 7.45 17.52 -2.06
CA SER A 60 7.18 16.18 -2.58
C SER A 60 8.45 15.36 -2.74
N VAL A 61 8.28 14.05 -2.67
CA VAL A 61 9.30 13.06 -2.98
C VAL A 61 8.72 11.99 -3.88
N LYS A 62 9.46 11.58 -4.91
CA LYS A 62 9.08 10.51 -5.84
C LYS A 62 10.06 9.35 -5.73
N LEU A 63 9.51 8.17 -5.59
CA LEU A 63 10.23 6.90 -5.55
C LEU A 63 10.05 6.17 -6.88
N ASP A 64 11.13 5.63 -7.42
CA ASP A 64 11.05 4.57 -8.41
C ASP A 64 10.97 3.22 -7.67
N MET A 65 9.90 2.48 -7.91
CA MET A 65 9.60 1.19 -7.30
C MET A 65 9.55 0.07 -8.36
N THR A 66 9.96 0.34 -9.57
CA THR A 66 9.77 -0.54 -10.74
C THR A 66 10.33 -1.94 -10.52
N THR A 67 11.53 -2.06 -9.94
CA THR A 67 12.17 -3.36 -9.75
C THR A 67 11.46 -4.26 -8.73
N LEU A 68 10.66 -3.68 -7.82
CA LEU A 68 9.81 -4.42 -6.89
C LEU A 68 8.67 -5.17 -7.60
N TYR A 69 8.26 -4.68 -8.78
CA TYR A 69 7.15 -5.22 -9.57
C TYR A 69 7.64 -5.85 -10.87
N LYS A 70 8.86 -6.39 -10.85
CA LYS A 70 9.43 -7.15 -11.95
C LYS A 70 8.44 -8.21 -12.44
N ASP A 71 8.31 -8.35 -13.75
CA ASP A 71 7.39 -9.27 -14.42
C ASP A 71 5.88 -8.96 -14.19
N GLN A 72 5.56 -7.81 -13.60
CA GLN A 72 4.19 -7.33 -13.36
C GLN A 72 3.91 -5.99 -14.04
N ALA A 73 4.88 -5.08 -14.00
CA ALA A 73 4.79 -3.74 -14.58
C ALA A 73 6.10 -3.34 -15.26
N SER A 74 6.01 -2.51 -16.30
CA SER A 74 7.14 -1.87 -16.96
C SER A 74 7.66 -0.67 -16.19
N SER A 75 6.78 -0.02 -15.40
CA SER A 75 7.17 1.04 -14.48
C SER A 75 6.18 1.18 -13.32
N VAL A 76 6.69 1.49 -12.13
CA VAL A 76 5.91 1.83 -10.94
C VAL A 76 6.63 2.95 -10.20
N PHE A 77 5.97 4.11 -10.10
CA PHE A 77 6.47 5.25 -9.32
C PHE A 77 5.47 5.62 -8.25
N ARG A 78 5.96 6.01 -7.06
CA ARG A 78 5.13 6.57 -5.99
C ARG A 78 5.60 7.95 -5.60
N THR A 79 4.69 8.91 -5.68
CA THR A 79 4.92 10.29 -5.21
C THR A 79 4.15 10.53 -3.91
N PHE A 80 4.85 11.04 -2.91
CA PHE A 80 4.25 11.63 -1.73
C PHE A 80 4.32 13.14 -1.87
N LYS A 81 3.19 13.83 -1.73
CA LYS A 81 3.11 15.29 -1.82
C LYS A 81 2.32 15.85 -0.65
N LEU A 82 2.90 16.79 0.07
CA LEU A 82 2.21 17.53 1.11
C LEU A 82 1.43 18.66 0.43
N LEU A 83 0.10 18.58 0.40
CA LEU A 83 -0.76 19.59 -0.21
C LEU A 83 -0.94 20.81 0.69
N ASN A 84 -0.99 20.57 2.01
CA ASN A 84 -1.06 21.57 3.08
C ASN A 84 -0.68 20.90 4.41
N ASP A 85 -0.71 21.64 5.53
CA ASP A 85 -0.28 21.18 6.86
C ASP A 85 -1.00 19.91 7.36
N TYR A 86 -2.09 19.50 6.74
CA TYR A 86 -2.98 18.45 7.20
C TYR A 86 -3.21 17.34 6.19
N THR A 87 -2.86 17.56 4.92
CA THR A 87 -3.25 16.70 3.80
C THR A 87 -2.03 16.27 2.99
N ILE A 88 -1.86 14.96 2.87
CA ILE A 88 -0.88 14.31 2.00
C ILE A 88 -1.63 13.67 0.84
N GLU A 89 -1.08 13.78 -0.35
CA GLU A 89 -1.50 13.02 -1.52
C GLU A 89 -0.42 11.99 -1.88
N ILE A 90 -0.85 10.75 -2.03
CA ILE A 90 -0.03 9.66 -2.53
C ILE A 90 -0.50 9.37 -3.95
N THR A 91 0.40 9.48 -4.92
CA THR A 91 0.15 9.16 -6.32
C THR A 91 1.02 8.01 -6.74
N ASP A 92 0.42 6.90 -7.14
CA ASP A 92 1.08 5.77 -7.77
C ASP A 92 0.85 5.82 -9.28
N GLU A 93 1.93 5.96 -10.05
CA GLU A 93 1.92 5.90 -11.52
C GLU A 93 2.36 4.50 -11.93
N VAL A 94 1.49 3.79 -12.65
CA VAL A 94 1.70 2.38 -12.99
C VAL A 94 1.52 2.17 -14.49
N ASP A 95 2.44 1.41 -15.09
CA ASP A 95 2.36 0.91 -16.46
C ASP A 95 2.50 -0.62 -16.42
N LEU A 96 1.35 -1.31 -16.52
CA LEU A 96 1.24 -2.75 -16.36
C LEU A 96 1.73 -3.48 -17.62
N LEU A 97 2.35 -4.65 -17.44
CA LEU A 97 2.69 -5.53 -18.57
C LEU A 97 1.44 -6.21 -19.18
N SER A 98 0.38 -6.39 -18.39
CA SER A 98 -0.92 -6.88 -18.87
C SER A 98 -2.00 -5.84 -18.60
N PRO A 99 -2.71 -5.36 -19.63
CA PRO A 99 -3.79 -4.37 -19.46
C PRO A 99 -4.96 -4.84 -18.59
N GLN A 100 -5.11 -6.15 -18.40
CA GLN A 100 -6.18 -6.75 -17.58
C GLN A 100 -5.79 -6.91 -16.11
N SER A 101 -4.53 -6.69 -15.76
CA SER A 101 -4.07 -6.79 -14.38
C SER A 101 -4.72 -5.74 -13.48
N ILE A 102 -4.95 -6.11 -12.24
CA ILE A 102 -5.56 -5.24 -11.22
C ILE A 102 -4.50 -4.76 -10.25
N VAL A 103 -4.48 -3.45 -10.02
CA VAL A 103 -3.64 -2.83 -8.99
C VAL A 103 -4.45 -2.73 -7.70
N SER A 104 -3.99 -3.36 -6.63
CA SER A 104 -4.53 -3.19 -5.29
C SER A 104 -3.69 -2.18 -4.51
N TRP A 105 -4.29 -1.07 -4.10
CA TRP A 105 -3.72 -0.16 -3.12
C TRP A 105 -4.03 -0.67 -1.72
N ILE A 106 -3.01 -0.92 -0.90
CA ILE A 106 -3.15 -1.60 0.39
C ILE A 106 -2.62 -0.72 1.51
N ALA A 107 -3.32 -0.74 2.64
CA ALA A 107 -2.83 -0.18 3.90
C ALA A 107 -3.30 -1.02 5.10
N SER A 108 -2.52 -0.99 6.17
CA SER A 108 -2.84 -1.65 7.44
C SER A 108 -3.00 -0.63 8.56
N THR A 109 -3.93 -0.87 9.48
CA THR A 109 -4.20 0.04 10.59
C THR A 109 -4.71 -0.69 11.83
N LYS A 110 -4.47 -0.12 13.02
CA LYS A 110 -5.13 -0.51 14.27
C LYS A 110 -6.35 0.35 14.60
N ALA A 111 -6.62 1.37 13.81
CA ALA A 111 -7.78 2.22 14.01
C ALA A 111 -9.09 1.45 13.78
N GLN A 112 -10.16 1.94 14.37
CA GLN A 112 -11.51 1.59 13.93
C GLN A 112 -11.71 2.17 12.54
N VAL A 113 -12.34 1.40 11.66
CA VAL A 113 -12.45 1.71 10.24
C VAL A 113 -13.91 1.81 9.84
N GLU A 114 -14.28 2.95 9.28
CA GLU A 114 -15.57 3.16 8.62
C GLU A 114 -15.32 3.43 7.14
N VAL A 115 -15.79 2.55 6.28
CA VAL A 115 -15.67 2.69 4.82
C VAL A 115 -16.99 3.17 4.25
N LYS A 116 -16.92 4.17 3.37
CA LYS A 116 -18.04 4.66 2.59
C LYS A 116 -17.57 4.91 1.15
N GLU A 117 -17.80 3.93 0.29
CA GLU A 117 -17.39 3.98 -1.12
C GLU A 117 -15.88 4.27 -1.27
N ASN A 118 -15.53 5.41 -1.88
CA ASN A 118 -14.14 5.84 -2.07
C ASN A 118 -13.52 6.53 -0.85
N ARG A 119 -14.20 6.56 0.31
CA ARG A 119 -13.76 7.24 1.53
C ARG A 119 -13.62 6.31 2.70
N VAL A 120 -12.65 6.61 3.54
CA VAL A 120 -12.40 5.93 4.81
C VAL A 120 -12.29 6.96 5.93
N HIS A 121 -12.95 6.67 7.04
CA HIS A 121 -12.76 7.36 8.30
C HIS A 121 -12.13 6.40 9.31
N LEU A 122 -11.00 6.80 9.85
CA LEU A 122 -10.24 6.07 10.86
C LEU A 122 -10.35 6.78 12.20
N THR A 123 -10.60 6.01 13.26
CA THR A 123 -10.64 6.53 14.63
C THR A 123 -9.73 5.70 15.53
N HIS A 124 -8.79 6.34 16.20
CA HIS A 124 -7.90 5.70 17.16
C HIS A 124 -7.61 6.64 18.33
N GLU A 125 -7.88 6.21 19.55
CA GLU A 125 -7.66 6.99 20.79
C GLU A 125 -8.22 8.43 20.71
N GLY A 126 -9.45 8.56 20.20
CA GLY A 126 -10.11 9.86 20.05
C GLY A 126 -9.58 10.76 18.93
N LYS A 127 -8.59 10.30 18.18
CA LYS A 127 -8.07 11.00 16.99
C LYS A 127 -8.77 10.49 15.73
N HIS A 128 -8.94 11.38 14.77
CA HIS A 128 -9.60 11.09 13.49
C HIS A 128 -8.62 11.27 12.34
N PHE A 129 -8.75 10.40 11.35
CA PHE A 129 -7.99 10.47 10.12
C PHE A 129 -8.88 10.04 8.95
N TYR A 130 -8.75 10.69 7.82
CA TYR A 130 -9.62 10.51 6.67
C TYR A 130 -8.79 10.16 5.45
N MET A 131 -9.33 9.29 4.61
CA MET A 131 -8.72 8.91 3.33
C MET A 131 -9.76 8.98 2.24
N GLU A 132 -9.34 9.31 1.03
CA GLU A 132 -10.19 9.33 -0.16
C GLU A 132 -9.40 8.89 -1.38
N ILE A 133 -9.95 7.96 -2.17
CA ILE A 133 -9.42 7.66 -3.51
C ILE A 133 -9.95 8.71 -4.46
N ILE A 134 -9.03 9.40 -5.12
CA ILE A 134 -9.30 10.44 -6.12
C ILE A 134 -9.28 9.85 -7.53
N ALA A 135 -8.41 8.86 -7.76
CA ALA A 135 -8.28 8.15 -9.04
C ALA A 135 -7.86 6.69 -8.81
N PRO A 136 -8.31 5.77 -9.66
CA PRO A 136 -9.24 5.98 -10.76
C PRO A 136 -10.67 6.24 -10.25
N VAL A 137 -11.48 6.94 -11.05
CA VAL A 137 -12.89 7.21 -10.71
C VAL A 137 -13.66 5.90 -10.61
N GLY A 138 -14.48 5.78 -9.56
CA GLY A 138 -15.25 4.57 -9.27
C GLY A 138 -14.54 3.51 -8.44
N ALA A 139 -13.25 3.68 -8.15
CA ALA A 139 -12.57 2.82 -7.18
C ALA A 139 -13.15 3.01 -5.77
N THR A 140 -13.30 1.92 -5.03
CA THR A 140 -13.85 1.92 -3.67
C THR A 140 -12.94 1.16 -2.72
N PHE A 141 -12.97 1.55 -1.45
CA PHE A 141 -12.28 0.82 -0.40
C PHE A 141 -13.10 -0.37 0.09
N LYS A 142 -12.41 -1.44 0.43
CA LYS A 142 -12.91 -2.51 1.29
C LYS A 142 -12.02 -2.62 2.53
N THR A 143 -12.57 -3.14 3.63
CA THR A 143 -11.82 -3.41 4.86
C THR A 143 -12.10 -4.81 5.36
N TYR A 144 -11.08 -5.44 5.92
CA TYR A 144 -11.17 -6.77 6.50
C TYR A 144 -10.10 -6.94 7.60
N PRO A 145 -10.34 -7.81 8.60
CA PRO A 145 -9.32 -8.11 9.60
C PRO A 145 -8.07 -8.70 8.97
N ALA A 146 -6.90 -8.24 9.39
CA ALA A 146 -5.64 -8.85 9.01
C ALA A 146 -5.59 -10.30 9.53
N LYS A 147 -5.11 -11.23 8.68
CA LYS A 147 -5.01 -12.65 9.01
C LYS A 147 -3.64 -13.20 8.61
N ASN A 148 -3.08 -14.01 9.49
CA ASN A 148 -1.90 -14.80 9.18
C ASN A 148 -2.17 -15.74 8.01
N THR A 149 -1.20 -15.89 7.14
CA THR A 149 -1.27 -16.76 5.96
C THR A 149 -0.67 -18.13 6.22
N TYR A 150 0.14 -18.26 7.26
CA TYR A 150 0.83 -19.49 7.59
C TYR A 150 0.54 -19.93 9.04
N LYS A 151 0.36 -21.25 9.25
CA LYS A 151 0.12 -21.82 10.58
C LYS A 151 1.33 -21.62 11.49
N GLY A 152 1.09 -21.02 12.66
CA GLY A 152 2.11 -20.79 13.68
C GLY A 152 2.72 -19.40 13.66
N GLU A 153 2.34 -18.54 12.70
CA GLU A 153 2.68 -17.12 12.77
C GLU A 153 2.12 -16.49 14.08
N TYR A 154 2.86 -15.56 14.63
CA TYR A 154 2.42 -14.82 15.81
C TYR A 154 1.12 -14.04 15.51
N PRO A 155 0.13 -14.04 16.42
CA PRO A 155 -1.14 -13.35 16.20
C PRO A 155 -0.97 -11.88 15.81
N ILE A 156 -1.81 -11.42 14.88
CA ILE A 156 -1.86 -10.03 14.39
C ILE A 156 -3.20 -9.36 14.75
N ASP A 157 -3.75 -9.75 15.90
CA ASP A 157 -5.06 -9.27 16.36
C ASP A 157 -5.13 -7.74 16.45
N GLY A 158 -6.29 -7.20 16.14
CA GLY A 158 -6.58 -5.77 16.20
C GLY A 158 -6.05 -4.96 15.00
N TYR A 159 -5.47 -5.60 13.98
CA TYR A 159 -5.18 -4.93 12.72
C TYR A 159 -6.29 -5.15 11.70
N ASN A 160 -6.64 -4.08 11.01
CA ASN A 160 -7.51 -4.08 9.83
C ASN A 160 -6.68 -3.77 8.60
N MET A 161 -7.02 -4.43 7.51
CA MET A 161 -6.53 -4.11 6.18
C MET A 161 -7.53 -3.19 5.48
N LEU A 162 -7.01 -2.23 4.77
CA LEU A 162 -7.72 -1.41 3.79
C LEU A 162 -7.19 -1.80 2.42
N GLU A 163 -8.09 -2.01 1.49
CA GLU A 163 -7.71 -2.33 0.12
C GLU A 163 -8.64 -1.63 -0.87
N ALA A 164 -8.07 -1.15 -1.97
CA ALA A 164 -8.83 -0.68 -3.10
C ALA A 164 -8.28 -1.30 -4.38
N GLU A 165 -9.13 -2.05 -5.07
CA GLU A 165 -8.83 -2.64 -6.37
C GLU A 165 -9.08 -1.61 -7.46
N CYS A 166 -8.06 -1.35 -8.27
CA CYS A 166 -8.04 -0.33 -9.29
C CYS A 166 -7.72 -0.97 -10.65
N GLY A 167 -8.71 -1.03 -11.54
CA GLY A 167 -8.47 -1.29 -12.95
C GLY A 167 -7.93 -0.02 -13.61
N LEU A 168 -6.85 -0.15 -14.38
CA LEU A 168 -6.27 0.96 -15.14
C LEU A 168 -6.59 0.79 -16.62
N GLU A 169 -7.15 1.83 -17.24
CA GLU A 169 -7.52 1.79 -18.66
C GLU A 169 -6.29 1.53 -19.53
N GLY A 170 -6.35 0.49 -20.36
CA GLY A 170 -5.21 0.06 -21.15
C GLY A 170 -4.00 -0.41 -20.37
N GLY A 171 -4.16 -0.66 -19.05
CA GLY A 171 -3.07 -1.09 -18.16
C GLY A 171 -2.17 0.03 -17.68
N LYS A 172 -2.47 1.30 -17.99
CA LYS A 172 -1.64 2.45 -17.64
C LYS A 172 -2.46 3.54 -16.97
N GLY A 173 -1.96 4.07 -15.86
CA GLY A 173 -2.67 5.13 -15.16
C GLY A 173 -2.10 5.47 -13.81
N LYS A 174 -2.96 6.10 -13.01
CA LYS A 174 -2.60 6.56 -11.67
C LYS A 174 -3.62 6.05 -10.65
N VAL A 175 -3.12 5.63 -9.50
CA VAL A 175 -3.90 5.50 -8.28
C VAL A 175 -3.56 6.67 -7.37
N VAL A 176 -4.54 7.48 -7.02
CA VAL A 176 -4.34 8.70 -6.21
C VAL A 176 -5.18 8.60 -4.95
N VAL A 177 -4.51 8.64 -3.80
CA VAL A 177 -5.13 8.62 -2.49
C VAL A 177 -4.74 9.86 -1.70
N ARG A 178 -5.74 10.62 -1.23
CA ARG A 178 -5.55 11.71 -0.27
C ARG A 178 -5.77 11.22 1.14
N MET A 179 -4.97 11.74 2.05
CA MET A 179 -5.00 11.38 3.46
C MET A 179 -4.92 12.67 4.28
N SER A 180 -5.81 12.84 5.27
CA SER A 180 -5.87 14.09 6.05
C SER A 180 -6.29 13.83 7.49
N SER A 181 -5.73 14.63 8.42
CA SER A 181 -6.23 14.73 9.79
C SER A 181 -7.50 15.58 9.92
N LYS A 182 -7.94 16.23 8.84
CA LYS A 182 -9.18 17.01 8.79
C LYS A 182 -10.17 16.39 7.80
N ARG A 183 -11.46 16.43 8.14
CA ARG A 183 -12.53 15.86 7.32
C ARG A 183 -12.63 16.49 5.92
N ASN A 184 -12.26 17.77 5.79
CA ASN A 184 -12.28 18.48 4.51
C ASN A 184 -10.89 18.41 3.87
N MET A 185 -10.70 17.57 2.86
CA MET A 185 -9.46 17.31 2.15
C MET A 185 -9.19 18.26 0.95
N ARG A 186 -9.83 19.44 0.96
CA ARG A 186 -9.65 20.47 -0.09
C ARG A 186 -8.39 21.29 0.11
#